data_39e745838def5ef657243b0c792d794b
#
_entry.id   39e745838def5ef657243b0c792d794b
#
_cell.length_a   1.000
_cell.length_b   1.000
_cell.length_c   1.000
_cell.angle_alpha   90.00
_cell.angle_beta   90.00
_cell.angle_gamma   90.00
#
_symmetry.space_group_name_H-M   'P 1'
#
loop_
_entity.id
_entity.type
_entity.pdbx_description
1 polymer ?
#
loop_
_entity_poly.entity_id
_entity_poly.type
_entity_poly.pdbx_seq_one_letter_code
_entity_poly.pdbx_strand_id
1 'polypeptide(L)'
;MATGLKVYGISKKNLKNILLPVPGKKEQRAIAQTLSDVDGLIAALDRAIAKKRNIKTATMQELLTGKKRLPGFGEEWQVKRLGDIANITMGQSPSSQYYNSEEIGLPLIQGNADIKNRRAVIRKSTSEVTKKCYDGDIILSVRAPVGEVAKTNFDACIGRGVSAIFYPNDFLYHYLIFREGRWSKLSKGSTFDSINSTEIKDLEIKLPVDLIEQRVIATILSDMDAEIAALEKRCAKTQAMKQGMMQELLTGKTRLIVPNHP
;
A
#
# COMPACT_ATOMS: atom_id res chain seq x y z
N MET A 1 6.38 39.09 -1.67
CA MET A 1 6.50 39.09 -3.14
C MET A 1 5.75 37.87 -3.66
N ALA A 2 4.65 38.07 -4.36
CA ALA A 2 3.86 36.98 -4.93
C ALA A 2 4.56 36.47 -6.19
N THR A 3 5.06 35.24 -6.17
CA THR A 3 5.57 34.55 -7.37
C THR A 3 4.38 34.10 -8.19
N GLY A 4 4.09 34.84 -9.27
CA GLY A 4 3.02 34.50 -10.20
C GLY A 4 3.28 33.14 -10.89
N LEU A 5 2.32 32.24 -10.83
CA LEU A 5 2.24 31.03 -11.66
C LEU A 5 2.23 31.46 -13.13
N LYS A 6 3.30 31.16 -13.87
CA LYS A 6 3.32 31.32 -15.32
C LYS A 6 2.43 30.22 -15.93
N VAL A 7 1.24 30.57 -16.33
CA VAL A 7 0.38 29.70 -17.15
C VAL A 7 0.93 29.72 -18.58
N TYR A 8 1.51 28.60 -19.03
CA TYR A 8 1.96 28.44 -20.40
C TYR A 8 0.77 28.08 -21.30
N GLY A 9 0.31 29.03 -22.10
CA GLY A 9 -0.71 28.79 -23.11
C GLY A 9 -0.10 28.51 -24.50
N ILE A 10 -0.68 27.54 -25.23
CA ILE A 10 -0.31 27.32 -26.65
C ILE A 10 -1.24 28.16 -27.52
N SER A 11 -0.68 29.06 -28.34
CA SER A 11 -1.47 29.85 -29.27
C SER A 11 -2.02 28.98 -30.42
N LYS A 12 -3.19 29.38 -30.98
CA LYS A 12 -3.77 28.72 -32.15
C LYS A 12 -2.78 28.66 -33.33
N LYS A 13 -1.91 29.67 -33.50
CA LYS A 13 -0.87 29.71 -34.52
C LYS A 13 0.18 28.62 -34.31
N ASN A 14 0.66 28.46 -33.09
CA ASN A 14 1.64 27.44 -32.76
C ASN A 14 1.05 26.03 -32.89
N LEU A 15 -0.22 25.84 -32.53
CA LEU A 15 -0.90 24.56 -32.69
C LEU A 15 -1.01 24.14 -34.16
N LYS A 16 -1.25 25.08 -35.08
CA LYS A 16 -1.35 24.81 -36.51
C LYS A 16 -0.01 24.40 -37.14
N ASN A 17 1.10 24.73 -36.52
CA ASN A 17 2.44 24.45 -37.04
C ASN A 17 3.03 23.13 -36.55
N ILE A 18 2.27 22.36 -35.76
CA ILE A 18 2.71 21.04 -35.31
C ILE A 18 2.61 20.07 -36.50
N LEU A 19 3.74 19.49 -36.87
CA LEU A 19 3.79 18.42 -37.85
C LEU A 19 3.49 17.08 -37.20
N LEU A 20 2.51 16.36 -37.73
CA LEU A 20 2.12 15.03 -37.27
C LEU A 20 2.29 14.02 -38.39
N PRO A 21 2.86 12.83 -38.14
CA PRO A 21 2.84 11.73 -39.09
C PRO A 21 1.38 11.24 -39.22
N VAL A 22 0.86 11.21 -40.44
CA VAL A 22 -0.52 10.79 -40.72
C VAL A 22 -0.50 9.59 -41.63
N PRO A 23 -0.67 8.36 -41.10
CA PRO A 23 -0.75 7.15 -41.93
C PRO A 23 -2.08 7.08 -42.69
N GLY A 24 -2.20 6.14 -43.64
CA GLY A 24 -3.41 5.91 -44.40
C GLY A 24 -4.62 5.57 -43.49
N LYS A 25 -5.84 5.89 -43.94
CA LYS A 25 -7.08 5.71 -43.12
C LYS A 25 -7.27 4.29 -42.54
N LYS A 26 -6.86 3.24 -43.30
CA LYS A 26 -6.93 1.84 -42.82
C LYS A 26 -6.01 1.64 -41.60
N GLU A 27 -4.78 2.12 -41.71
CA GLU A 27 -3.81 2.02 -40.60
C GLU A 27 -4.19 2.89 -39.41
N GLN A 28 -4.75 4.10 -39.61
CA GLN A 28 -5.28 4.92 -38.54
C GLN A 28 -6.35 4.16 -37.72
N ARG A 29 -7.27 3.48 -38.42
CA ARG A 29 -8.30 2.65 -37.77
C ARG A 29 -7.70 1.48 -37.00
N ALA A 30 -6.72 0.79 -37.58
CA ALA A 30 -6.04 -0.31 -36.92
C ALA A 30 -5.28 0.13 -35.67
N ILE A 31 -4.56 1.27 -35.72
CA ILE A 31 -3.91 1.87 -34.55
C ILE A 31 -4.93 2.23 -33.48
N ALA A 32 -6.00 2.92 -33.86
CA ALA A 32 -7.05 3.31 -32.92
C ALA A 32 -7.70 2.09 -32.25
N GLN A 33 -8.02 1.03 -33.01
CA GLN A 33 -8.59 -0.20 -32.48
C GLN A 33 -7.63 -0.87 -31.49
N THR A 34 -6.36 -1.05 -31.88
CA THR A 34 -5.34 -1.67 -31.03
C THR A 34 -5.16 -0.93 -29.70
N LEU A 35 -5.10 0.41 -29.72
CA LEU A 35 -4.99 1.20 -28.50
C LEU A 35 -6.29 1.14 -27.65
N SER A 36 -7.46 1.12 -28.28
CA SER A 36 -8.74 0.98 -27.61
C SER A 36 -8.90 -0.39 -26.93
N ASP A 37 -8.41 -1.46 -27.55
CA ASP A 37 -8.43 -2.81 -26.95
C ASP A 37 -7.60 -2.86 -25.69
N VAL A 38 -6.43 -2.20 -25.69
CA VAL A 38 -5.58 -2.09 -24.49
C VAL A 38 -6.27 -1.25 -23.41
N ASP A 39 -6.96 -0.16 -23.78
CA ASP A 39 -7.76 0.64 -22.84
C ASP A 39 -8.88 -0.18 -22.22
N GLY A 40 -9.56 -0.99 -23.03
CA GLY A 40 -10.56 -1.93 -22.55
C GLY A 40 -10.03 -2.93 -21.52
N LEU A 41 -8.82 -3.47 -21.75
CA LEU A 41 -8.14 -4.34 -20.81
C LEU A 41 -7.78 -3.63 -19.49
N ILE A 42 -7.22 -2.41 -19.56
CA ILE A 42 -6.91 -1.60 -18.38
C ILE A 42 -8.18 -1.36 -17.56
N ALA A 43 -9.25 -0.92 -18.18
CA ALA A 43 -10.54 -0.69 -17.51
C ALA A 43 -11.13 -1.96 -16.89
N ALA A 44 -10.94 -3.12 -17.52
CA ALA A 44 -11.37 -4.41 -16.96
C ALA A 44 -10.53 -4.79 -15.74
N LEU A 45 -9.22 -4.58 -15.77
CA LEU A 45 -8.33 -4.81 -14.62
C LEU A 45 -8.68 -3.90 -13.45
N ASP A 46 -8.93 -2.61 -13.68
CA ASP A 46 -9.32 -1.65 -12.63
C ASP A 46 -10.64 -2.07 -11.96
N ARG A 47 -11.63 -2.51 -12.74
CA ARG A 47 -12.90 -3.05 -12.18
C ARG A 47 -12.67 -4.32 -11.36
N ALA A 48 -11.79 -5.22 -11.82
CA ALA A 48 -11.47 -6.45 -11.10
C ALA A 48 -10.77 -6.15 -9.76
N ILE A 49 -9.81 -5.22 -9.75
CA ILE A 49 -9.11 -4.75 -8.54
C ILE A 49 -10.12 -4.15 -7.54
N ALA A 50 -10.99 -3.25 -7.99
CA ALA A 50 -12.01 -2.63 -7.14
C ALA A 50 -12.95 -3.70 -6.54
N LYS A 51 -13.41 -4.66 -7.33
CA LYS A 51 -14.26 -5.78 -6.86
C LYS A 51 -13.54 -6.61 -5.80
N LYS A 52 -12.26 -6.98 -6.03
CA LYS A 52 -11.47 -7.77 -5.08
C LYS A 52 -11.22 -7.03 -3.77
N ARG A 53 -10.94 -5.73 -3.80
CA ARG A 53 -10.82 -4.89 -2.61
C ARG A 53 -12.12 -4.84 -1.80
N ASN A 54 -13.26 -4.71 -2.45
CA ASN A 54 -14.58 -4.73 -1.80
C ASN A 54 -14.86 -6.09 -1.13
N ILE A 55 -14.56 -7.18 -1.83
CA ILE A 55 -14.70 -8.54 -1.28
C ILE A 55 -13.79 -8.69 -0.06
N LYS A 56 -12.52 -8.27 -0.13
CA LYS A 56 -11.61 -8.32 1.02
C LYS A 56 -12.16 -7.52 2.20
N THR A 57 -12.66 -6.32 1.98
CA THR A 57 -13.26 -5.49 3.05
C THR A 57 -14.43 -6.20 3.73
N ALA A 58 -15.33 -6.81 2.96
CA ALA A 58 -16.45 -7.60 3.50
C ALA A 58 -15.94 -8.83 4.28
N THR A 59 -14.97 -9.56 3.73
CA THR A 59 -14.35 -10.71 4.39
C THR A 59 -13.68 -10.33 5.72
N MET A 60 -12.96 -9.20 5.76
CA MET A 60 -12.40 -8.67 7.00
C MET A 60 -13.49 -8.38 8.05
N GLN A 61 -14.61 -7.77 7.64
CA GLN A 61 -15.72 -7.49 8.54
C GLN A 61 -16.34 -8.77 9.12
N GLU A 62 -16.42 -9.84 8.33
CA GLU A 62 -16.97 -11.12 8.78
C GLU A 62 -15.99 -11.89 9.66
N LEU A 63 -14.76 -12.10 9.17
CA LEU A 63 -13.79 -12.98 9.82
C LEU A 63 -13.10 -12.33 11.02
N LEU A 64 -12.69 -11.04 10.95
CA LEU A 64 -11.99 -10.37 12.06
C LEU A 64 -12.91 -9.91 13.19
N THR A 65 -14.23 -10.00 13.03
CA THR A 65 -15.19 -9.72 14.10
C THR A 65 -15.77 -11.00 14.73
N GLY A 66 -15.49 -12.16 14.13
CA GLY A 66 -16.07 -13.44 14.53
C GLY A 66 -17.57 -13.58 14.17
N LYS A 67 -18.11 -12.69 13.32
CA LYS A 67 -19.50 -12.83 12.82
C LYS A 67 -19.68 -14.10 12.00
N LYS A 68 -18.68 -14.43 11.21
CA LYS A 68 -18.63 -15.70 10.48
C LYS A 68 -17.45 -16.50 10.99
N ARG A 69 -17.73 -17.72 11.42
CA ARG A 69 -16.71 -18.67 11.87
C ARG A 69 -16.36 -19.62 10.73
N LEU A 70 -15.11 -20.00 10.67
CA LEU A 70 -14.65 -21.01 9.72
C LEU A 70 -15.09 -22.41 10.18
N PRO A 71 -15.38 -23.34 9.26
CA PRO A 71 -15.72 -24.71 9.63
C PRO A 71 -14.63 -25.36 10.50
N GLY A 72 -15.06 -26.09 11.54
CA GLY A 72 -14.15 -26.75 12.47
C GLY A 72 -13.70 -25.93 13.67
N PHE A 73 -14.05 -24.64 13.73
CA PHE A 73 -13.73 -23.75 14.86
C PHE A 73 -15.01 -23.32 15.57
N GLY A 74 -15.11 -23.60 16.87
CA GLY A 74 -16.32 -23.35 17.67
C GLY A 74 -16.07 -22.62 18.99
N GLU A 75 -14.81 -22.51 19.43
CA GLU A 75 -14.47 -21.87 20.69
C GLU A 75 -14.80 -20.39 20.71
N GLU A 76 -15.25 -19.86 21.86
CA GLU A 76 -15.55 -18.44 21.99
C GLU A 76 -14.27 -17.58 21.88
N TRP A 77 -14.40 -16.47 21.15
CA TRP A 77 -13.33 -15.49 21.05
C TRP A 77 -13.20 -14.71 22.35
N GLN A 78 -11.96 -14.46 22.74
CA GLN A 78 -11.64 -13.66 23.92
C GLN A 78 -11.32 -12.21 23.53
N VAL A 79 -11.58 -11.29 24.46
CA VAL A 79 -11.10 -9.92 24.39
C VAL A 79 -9.87 -9.81 25.29
N LYS A 80 -8.74 -9.41 24.73
CA LYS A 80 -7.47 -9.23 25.44
C LYS A 80 -6.88 -7.87 25.12
N ARG A 81 -6.09 -7.32 26.04
CA ARG A 81 -5.32 -6.12 25.75
C ARG A 81 -4.14 -6.46 24.83
N LEU A 82 -3.81 -5.54 23.92
CA LEU A 82 -2.70 -5.75 23.00
C LEU A 82 -1.38 -5.98 23.75
N GLY A 83 -1.15 -5.25 24.85
CA GLY A 83 0.04 -5.43 25.67
C GLY A 83 0.20 -6.78 26.34
N ASP A 84 -0.92 -7.54 26.49
CA ASP A 84 -0.90 -8.88 27.11
C ASP A 84 -0.60 -9.99 26.08
N ILE A 85 -0.76 -9.71 24.78
CA ILE A 85 -0.67 -10.71 23.73
C ILE A 85 0.48 -10.48 22.74
N ALA A 86 1.06 -9.27 22.70
CA ALA A 86 2.07 -8.89 21.74
C ALA A 86 3.25 -8.15 22.39
N ASN A 87 4.45 -8.32 21.82
CA ASN A 87 5.59 -7.53 22.25
C ASN A 87 5.61 -6.20 21.49
N ILE A 88 5.54 -5.08 22.23
CA ILE A 88 5.47 -3.74 21.69
C ILE A 88 6.74 -2.97 22.02
N THR A 89 7.44 -2.51 20.99
CA THR A 89 8.61 -1.66 21.09
C THR A 89 8.28 -0.27 20.59
N MET A 90 8.23 0.72 21.49
CA MET A 90 8.11 2.13 21.09
C MET A 90 9.43 2.62 20.51
N GLY A 91 9.37 3.26 19.36
CA GLY A 91 10.56 3.78 18.70
C GLY A 91 11.16 4.99 19.44
N GLN A 92 12.48 5.13 19.31
CA GLN A 92 13.26 6.25 19.84
C GLN A 92 14.22 6.71 18.76
N SER A 93 14.10 7.99 18.34
CA SER A 93 14.96 8.51 17.29
C SER A 93 16.40 8.61 17.78
N PRO A 94 17.37 8.07 17.03
CA PRO A 94 18.79 8.35 17.29
C PRO A 94 19.10 9.82 16.99
N SER A 95 20.29 10.29 17.36
CA SER A 95 20.72 11.65 17.03
C SER A 95 20.88 11.81 15.52
N SER A 96 20.43 12.96 14.99
CA SER A 96 20.43 13.22 13.54
C SER A 96 21.82 13.22 12.89
N GLN A 97 22.87 13.42 13.67
CA GLN A 97 24.26 13.36 13.19
C GLN A 97 24.67 11.96 12.69
N TYR A 98 23.96 10.90 13.12
CA TYR A 98 24.22 9.54 12.72
C TYR A 98 23.36 9.08 11.51
N TYR A 99 22.52 9.97 10.97
CA TYR A 99 21.72 9.64 9.78
C TYR A 99 22.56 9.77 8.53
N ASN A 100 22.36 8.81 7.62
CA ASN A 100 23.04 8.80 6.33
C ASN A 100 22.13 8.25 5.23
N SER A 101 22.57 8.45 3.97
CA SER A 101 21.96 7.89 2.76
C SER A 101 22.84 6.84 2.10
N GLU A 102 23.98 6.54 2.70
CA GLU A 102 25.01 5.62 2.21
C GLU A 102 24.79 4.18 2.70
N GLU A 103 23.63 3.90 3.33
CA GLU A 103 23.26 2.59 3.88
C GLU A 103 24.22 2.09 4.97
N ILE A 104 24.94 3.01 5.66
CA ILE A 104 25.81 2.66 6.76
C ILE A 104 24.97 2.41 8.03
N GLY A 105 25.10 1.22 8.62
CA GLY A 105 24.35 0.80 9.80
C GLY A 105 23.00 0.18 9.44
N LEU A 106 21.97 0.40 10.27
CA LEU A 106 20.62 -0.15 10.01
C LEU A 106 19.73 0.86 9.28
N PRO A 107 18.81 0.39 8.43
CA PRO A 107 17.70 1.20 7.94
C PRO A 107 16.98 1.90 9.09
N LEU A 108 16.49 3.11 8.86
CA LEU A 108 15.81 3.93 9.85
C LEU A 108 14.37 4.20 9.42
N ILE A 109 13.41 3.72 10.23
CA ILE A 109 11.97 3.97 10.06
C ILE A 109 11.55 5.00 11.10
N GLN A 110 11.24 6.23 10.69
CA GLN A 110 10.92 7.32 11.60
C GLN A 110 9.44 7.65 11.72
N GLY A 111 8.67 7.32 10.70
CA GLY A 111 7.26 7.68 10.67
C GLY A 111 6.58 7.24 9.37
N ASN A 112 5.40 7.79 9.14
CA ASN A 112 4.56 7.48 7.99
C ASN A 112 5.25 7.68 6.62
N ALA A 113 6.18 8.65 6.51
CA ALA A 113 6.93 8.86 5.28
C ALA A 113 7.77 7.64 4.86
N ASP A 114 8.10 6.75 5.79
CA ASP A 114 8.87 5.52 5.57
C ASP A 114 7.96 4.30 5.39
N ILE A 115 6.66 4.54 5.20
CA ILE A 115 5.64 3.52 4.89
C ILE A 115 5.10 3.75 3.49
N LYS A 116 5.08 2.71 2.67
CA LYS A 116 4.50 2.73 1.33
C LYS A 116 3.81 1.39 1.02
N ASN A 117 2.56 1.44 0.59
CA ASN A 117 1.81 0.24 0.22
C ASN A 117 1.87 -0.87 1.29
N ARG A 118 1.63 -0.53 2.56
CA ARG A 118 1.66 -1.46 3.70
C ARG A 118 3.03 -2.10 3.97
N ARG A 119 4.11 -1.51 3.49
CA ARG A 119 5.48 -1.97 3.71
C ARG A 119 6.35 -0.82 4.19
N ALA A 120 7.28 -1.13 5.09
CA ALA A 120 8.36 -0.23 5.41
C ALA A 120 9.28 -0.07 4.18
N VAL A 121 9.76 1.15 3.95
CA VAL A 121 10.69 1.48 2.85
C VAL A 121 11.94 2.16 3.40
N ILE A 122 13.09 1.79 2.86
CA ILE A 122 14.38 2.36 3.26
C ILE A 122 14.54 3.71 2.56
N ARG A 123 14.62 4.78 3.35
CA ARG A 123 14.92 6.14 2.86
C ARG A 123 16.20 6.70 3.44
N LYS A 124 16.52 6.27 4.64
CA LYS A 124 17.74 6.63 5.37
C LYS A 124 18.20 5.46 6.20
N SER A 125 19.46 5.48 6.59
CA SER A 125 20.07 4.57 7.55
C SER A 125 20.65 5.34 8.74
N THR A 126 20.99 4.63 9.79
CA THR A 126 21.64 5.19 10.97
C THR A 126 22.73 4.27 11.50
N SER A 127 23.88 4.84 11.85
CA SER A 127 24.97 4.12 12.53
C SER A 127 24.72 3.95 14.03
N GLU A 128 23.84 4.78 14.64
CA GLU A 128 23.40 4.63 16.02
C GLU A 128 22.06 3.93 16.09
N VAL A 129 21.97 2.80 16.80
CA VAL A 129 20.75 2.01 16.93
C VAL A 129 20.21 2.17 18.35
N THR A 130 19.08 2.88 18.48
CA THR A 130 18.41 3.13 19.78
C THR A 130 17.36 2.06 20.11
N LYS A 131 16.43 1.80 19.18
CA LYS A 131 15.40 0.78 19.28
C LYS A 131 15.30 0.04 17.95
N LYS A 132 15.14 -1.27 18.00
CA LYS A 132 15.07 -2.14 16.82
C LYS A 132 13.66 -2.66 16.59
N CYS A 133 13.32 -2.88 15.33
CA CYS A 133 12.35 -3.84 14.87
C CYS A 133 13.03 -4.91 14.03
N TYR A 134 12.37 -6.04 13.86
CA TYR A 134 12.88 -7.21 13.15
C TYR A 134 12.04 -7.49 11.92
N ASP A 135 12.61 -8.24 10.98
CA ASP A 135 11.87 -8.73 9.81
C ASP A 135 10.56 -9.40 10.23
N GLY A 136 9.46 -9.01 9.59
CA GLY A 136 8.11 -9.51 9.89
C GLY A 136 7.34 -8.70 10.94
N ASP A 137 7.98 -7.82 11.71
CA ASP A 137 7.28 -6.97 12.69
C ASP A 137 6.24 -6.07 12.03
N ILE A 138 5.15 -5.85 12.76
CA ILE A 138 4.13 -4.87 12.39
C ILE A 138 4.61 -3.50 12.81
N ILE A 139 4.66 -2.57 11.87
CA ILE A 139 4.98 -1.16 12.11
C ILE A 139 3.66 -0.38 12.20
N LEU A 140 3.48 0.34 13.30
CA LEU A 140 2.34 1.21 13.54
C LEU A 140 2.81 2.65 13.67
N SER A 141 2.27 3.57 12.85
CA SER A 141 2.54 5.00 13.02
C SER A 141 1.86 5.51 14.29
N VAL A 142 2.65 6.16 15.16
CA VAL A 142 2.19 6.67 16.46
C VAL A 142 2.14 8.19 16.52
N ARG A 143 2.52 8.88 15.43
CA ARG A 143 2.38 10.33 15.24
C ARG A 143 1.64 10.62 13.94
N ALA A 144 1.12 11.83 13.83
CA ALA A 144 0.25 12.24 12.72
C ALA A 144 0.87 11.99 11.32
N PRO A 145 0.17 11.29 10.41
CA PRO A 145 -1.09 10.62 10.62
C PRO A 145 -0.94 9.34 11.44
N VAL A 146 -1.77 9.22 12.49
CA VAL A 146 -1.70 8.11 13.46
C VAL A 146 -2.46 6.89 12.95
N GLY A 147 -1.94 5.69 13.25
CA GLY A 147 -2.64 4.43 13.05
C GLY A 147 -2.40 3.77 11.71
N GLU A 148 -1.51 4.28 10.87
CA GLU A 148 -1.11 3.56 9.66
C GLU A 148 -0.32 2.30 10.02
N VAL A 149 -0.76 1.17 9.46
CA VAL A 149 -0.20 -0.15 9.71
C VAL A 149 0.58 -0.64 8.50
N ALA A 150 1.79 -1.12 8.74
CA ALA A 150 2.66 -1.73 7.73
C ALA A 150 3.37 -2.97 8.29
N LYS A 151 4.07 -3.69 7.45
CA LYS A 151 5.06 -4.71 7.87
C LYS A 151 6.44 -4.30 7.38
N THR A 152 7.45 -4.63 8.16
CA THR A 152 8.84 -4.60 7.69
C THR A 152 9.22 -5.97 7.12
N ASN A 153 10.16 -5.98 6.17
CA ASN A 153 10.79 -7.18 5.61
C ASN A 153 12.31 -7.10 5.76
N PHE A 154 12.76 -6.33 6.74
CA PHE A 154 14.16 -6.16 7.13
C PHE A 154 14.24 -5.68 8.59
N ASP A 155 15.38 -5.92 9.22
CA ASP A 155 15.70 -5.34 10.52
C ASP A 155 15.99 -3.84 10.37
N ALA A 156 15.44 -3.02 11.28
CA ALA A 156 15.62 -1.57 11.23
C ALA A 156 15.72 -0.95 12.63
N CYS A 157 16.31 0.24 12.69
CA CYS A 157 16.15 1.16 13.81
C CYS A 157 14.81 1.89 13.67
N ILE A 158 14.05 2.00 14.77
CA ILE A 158 12.75 2.68 14.77
C ILE A 158 12.79 3.99 15.57
N GLY A 159 12.38 5.05 14.90
CA GLY A 159 12.29 6.39 15.48
C GLY A 159 10.96 6.64 16.19
N ARG A 160 10.88 7.76 16.90
CA ARG A 160 9.76 8.13 17.79
C ARG A 160 8.39 8.30 17.11
N GLY A 161 8.30 8.20 15.78
CA GLY A 161 7.05 8.32 15.03
C GLY A 161 6.37 6.97 14.76
N VAL A 162 7.02 5.86 15.13
CA VAL A 162 6.49 4.51 14.94
C VAL A 162 6.68 3.64 16.18
N SER A 163 5.89 2.58 16.29
CA SER A 163 6.15 1.44 17.15
C SER A 163 6.25 0.17 16.33
N ALA A 164 7.03 -0.80 16.79
CA ALA A 164 7.08 -2.15 16.27
C ALA A 164 6.29 -3.08 17.18
N ILE A 165 5.53 -3.99 16.58
CA ILE A 165 4.70 -4.96 17.29
C ILE A 165 5.02 -6.34 16.73
N PHE A 166 5.59 -7.20 17.58
CA PHE A 166 5.78 -8.60 17.26
C PHE A 166 4.55 -9.41 17.67
N TYR A 167 4.05 -10.23 16.75
CA TYR A 167 2.97 -11.19 16.97
C TYR A 167 3.22 -12.46 16.14
N PRO A 168 2.90 -13.68 16.65
CA PRO A 168 3.37 -14.93 16.04
C PRO A 168 2.69 -15.31 14.71
N ASN A 169 1.70 -14.55 14.28
CA ASN A 169 1.03 -14.74 12.98
C ASN A 169 0.43 -13.42 12.47
N ASP A 170 -0.09 -13.42 11.22
CA ASP A 170 -0.58 -12.21 10.55
C ASP A 170 -2.01 -11.81 10.95
N PHE A 171 -2.67 -12.51 11.89
CA PHE A 171 -4.02 -12.15 12.36
C PHE A 171 -4.04 -10.72 12.92
N LEU A 172 -3.10 -10.41 13.80
CA LEU A 172 -3.02 -9.08 14.43
C LEU A 172 -2.76 -7.98 13.38
N TYR A 173 -1.90 -8.23 12.40
CA TYR A 173 -1.65 -7.30 11.30
C TYR A 173 -2.94 -6.94 10.56
N HIS A 174 -3.72 -7.94 10.14
CA HIS A 174 -5.00 -7.70 9.46
C HIS A 174 -6.04 -7.05 10.39
N TYR A 175 -6.05 -7.41 11.66
CA TYR A 175 -6.93 -6.81 12.65
C TYR A 175 -6.64 -5.32 12.85
N LEU A 176 -5.38 -4.93 12.95
CA LEU A 176 -4.98 -3.53 13.10
C LEU A 176 -5.34 -2.72 11.85
N ILE A 177 -5.13 -3.26 10.63
CA ILE A 177 -5.61 -2.63 9.39
C ILE A 177 -7.12 -2.46 9.40
N PHE A 178 -7.88 -3.46 9.81
CA PHE A 178 -9.34 -3.37 9.94
C PHE A 178 -9.77 -2.26 10.90
N ARG A 179 -8.97 -1.97 11.92
CA ARG A 179 -9.23 -0.94 12.93
C ARG A 179 -8.73 0.45 12.53
N GLU A 180 -7.93 0.61 11.47
CA GLU A 180 -7.29 1.89 11.10
C GLU A 180 -8.23 3.08 11.07
N GLY A 181 -9.35 2.99 10.39
CA GLY A 181 -10.34 4.06 10.31
C GLY A 181 -11.04 4.41 11.64
N ARG A 182 -10.73 3.69 12.73
CA ARG A 182 -11.32 3.90 14.06
C ARG A 182 -10.34 4.54 15.03
N TRP A 183 -9.07 4.65 14.70
CA TRP A 183 -8.06 5.26 15.58
C TRP A 183 -8.41 6.70 15.96
N SER A 184 -8.94 7.49 15.02
CA SER A 184 -9.39 8.85 15.25
C SER A 184 -10.55 8.97 16.27
N LYS A 185 -11.24 7.85 16.55
CA LYS A 185 -12.36 7.80 17.53
C LYS A 185 -11.90 7.42 18.93
N LEU A 186 -10.67 6.96 19.11
CA LEU A 186 -10.13 6.54 20.41
C LEU A 186 -9.72 7.71 21.28
N SER A 187 -9.54 8.89 20.71
CA SER A 187 -9.27 10.10 21.48
C SER A 187 -10.53 10.92 21.69
N LYS A 188 -10.88 11.03 22.89
CA LYS A 188 -11.87 12.01 23.35
C LYS A 188 -11.18 13.38 23.45
N GLY A 189 -11.39 14.23 22.42
CA GLY A 189 -11.35 15.68 22.60
C GLY A 189 -10.07 16.44 22.35
N SER A 190 -9.08 15.90 21.65
CA SER A 190 -7.94 16.69 21.15
C SER A 190 -7.52 16.30 19.73
N THR A 191 -6.98 17.24 19.00
CA THR A 191 -6.30 17.00 17.72
C THR A 191 -5.21 15.96 17.93
N PHE A 192 -5.41 14.75 17.34
CA PHE A 192 -4.48 13.64 17.52
C PHE A 192 -3.16 13.91 16.85
N ASP A 193 -2.19 14.27 17.65
CA ASP A 193 -0.81 14.35 17.20
C ASP A 193 0.03 13.11 17.56
N SER A 194 -0.42 12.26 18.51
CA SER A 194 0.31 11.06 18.89
C SER A 194 -0.51 10.06 19.72
N ILE A 195 -0.11 8.77 19.68
CA ILE A 195 -0.54 7.70 20.59
C ILE A 195 0.65 7.32 21.47
N ASN A 196 0.43 7.17 22.77
CA ASN A 196 1.46 6.75 23.72
C ASN A 196 1.47 5.22 23.92
N SER A 197 2.50 4.74 24.66
CA SER A 197 2.70 3.31 24.92
C SER A 197 1.52 2.68 25.69
N THR A 198 0.94 3.39 26.64
CA THR A 198 -0.18 2.88 27.46
C THR A 198 -1.42 2.71 26.59
N GLU A 199 -1.74 3.71 25.77
CA GLU A 199 -2.91 3.65 24.86
C GLU A 199 -2.81 2.50 23.85
N ILE A 200 -1.60 2.20 23.33
CA ILE A 200 -1.40 1.04 22.45
C ILE A 200 -1.57 -0.26 23.23
N LYS A 201 -0.98 -0.38 24.41
CA LYS A 201 -1.05 -1.59 25.22
C LYS A 201 -2.47 -1.90 25.71
N ASP A 202 -3.24 -0.87 26.03
CA ASP A 202 -4.62 -0.99 26.50
C ASP A 202 -5.65 -1.23 25.39
N LEU A 203 -5.20 -1.24 24.11
CA LEU A 203 -6.10 -1.53 22.99
C LEU A 203 -6.69 -2.94 23.12
N GLU A 204 -8.01 -3.00 23.21
CA GLU A 204 -8.74 -4.27 23.25
C GLU A 204 -8.81 -4.92 21.87
N ILE A 205 -8.34 -6.17 21.82
CA ILE A 205 -8.33 -7.04 20.65
C ILE A 205 -9.26 -8.21 20.91
N LYS A 206 -10.29 -8.34 20.08
CA LYS A 206 -11.14 -9.55 20.08
C LYS A 206 -10.53 -10.56 19.11
N LEU A 207 -10.17 -11.74 19.58
CA LEU A 207 -9.44 -12.73 18.79
C LEU A 207 -9.84 -14.17 19.15
N PRO A 208 -9.70 -15.13 18.22
CA PRO A 208 -9.81 -16.56 18.52
C PRO A 208 -8.76 -16.97 19.55
N VAL A 209 -9.13 -17.86 20.47
CA VAL A 209 -8.17 -18.48 21.38
C VAL A 209 -7.27 -19.44 20.65
N ASP A 210 -7.83 -20.17 19.68
CA ASP A 210 -7.09 -21.12 18.86
C ASP A 210 -6.17 -20.39 17.85
N LEU A 211 -4.88 -20.60 18.01
CA LEU A 211 -3.85 -20.07 17.10
C LEU A 211 -3.97 -20.61 15.66
N ILE A 212 -4.58 -21.79 15.50
CA ILE A 212 -4.80 -22.36 14.16
C ILE A 212 -5.88 -21.56 13.44
N GLU A 213 -6.99 -21.22 14.13
CA GLU A 213 -8.02 -20.35 13.54
C GLU A 213 -7.45 -18.98 13.18
N GLN A 214 -6.64 -18.38 14.06
CA GLN A 214 -5.96 -17.11 13.73
C GLN A 214 -5.14 -17.21 12.46
N ARG A 215 -4.32 -18.27 12.32
CA ARG A 215 -3.48 -18.49 11.13
C ARG A 215 -4.31 -18.68 9.86
N VAL A 216 -5.39 -19.47 9.93
CA VAL A 216 -6.25 -19.69 8.75
C VAL A 216 -6.91 -18.39 8.31
N ILE A 217 -7.45 -17.59 9.24
CA ILE A 217 -8.01 -16.26 8.92
C ILE A 217 -6.94 -15.36 8.29
N ALA A 218 -5.74 -15.32 8.89
CA ALA A 218 -4.62 -14.53 8.39
C ALA A 218 -4.20 -14.95 6.96
N THR A 219 -4.12 -16.26 6.70
CA THR A 219 -3.79 -16.80 5.37
C THR A 219 -4.81 -16.37 4.34
N ILE A 220 -6.12 -16.54 4.61
CA ILE A 220 -7.19 -16.11 3.69
C ILE A 220 -7.03 -14.63 3.31
N LEU A 221 -6.79 -13.76 4.29
CA LEU A 221 -6.65 -12.32 4.04
C LEU A 221 -5.36 -11.96 3.31
N SER A 222 -4.26 -12.67 3.62
CA SER A 222 -2.97 -12.49 2.95
C SER A 222 -3.01 -12.96 1.49
N ASP A 223 -3.69 -14.07 1.21
CA ASP A 223 -3.90 -14.56 -0.16
C ASP A 223 -4.72 -13.55 -0.99
N MET A 224 -5.74 -12.94 -0.38
CA MET A 224 -6.50 -11.87 -1.03
C MET A 224 -5.62 -10.65 -1.33
N ASP A 225 -4.70 -10.28 -0.44
CA ASP A 225 -3.74 -9.20 -0.69
C ASP A 225 -2.78 -9.55 -1.83
N ALA A 226 -2.28 -10.77 -1.86
CA ALA A 226 -1.41 -11.24 -2.93
C ALA A 226 -2.11 -11.23 -4.30
N GLU A 227 -3.38 -11.65 -4.35
CA GLU A 227 -4.19 -11.60 -5.57
C GLU A 227 -4.41 -10.16 -6.07
N ILE A 228 -4.76 -9.24 -5.16
CA ILE A 228 -4.92 -7.82 -5.49
C ILE A 228 -3.60 -7.24 -6.01
N ALA A 229 -2.49 -7.49 -5.33
CA ALA A 229 -1.17 -7.00 -5.73
C ALA A 229 -0.74 -7.54 -7.13
N ALA A 230 -1.07 -8.80 -7.43
CA ALA A 230 -0.82 -9.39 -8.75
C ALA A 230 -1.62 -8.69 -9.86
N LEU A 231 -2.90 -8.37 -9.61
CA LEU A 231 -3.73 -7.63 -10.55
C LEU A 231 -3.23 -6.18 -10.75
N GLU A 232 -2.83 -5.50 -9.69
CA GLU A 232 -2.25 -4.14 -9.74
C GLU A 232 -0.95 -4.12 -10.56
N LYS A 233 -0.07 -5.09 -10.33
CA LYS A 233 1.17 -5.25 -11.12
C LYS A 233 0.87 -5.49 -12.60
N ARG A 234 -0.14 -6.31 -12.90
CA ARG A 234 -0.58 -6.55 -14.28
C ARG A 234 -1.15 -5.29 -14.92
N CYS A 235 -1.97 -4.53 -14.19
CA CYS A 235 -2.52 -3.26 -14.66
C CYS A 235 -1.42 -2.24 -14.98
N ALA A 236 -0.47 -2.03 -14.06
CA ALA A 236 0.66 -1.13 -14.27
C ALA A 236 1.53 -1.54 -15.47
N LYS A 237 1.79 -2.85 -15.65
CA LYS A 237 2.50 -3.36 -16.84
C LYS A 237 1.73 -3.08 -18.13
N THR A 238 0.40 -3.27 -18.13
CA THR A 238 -0.45 -3.01 -19.31
C THR A 238 -0.45 -1.51 -19.65
N GLN A 239 -0.49 -0.63 -18.65
CA GLN A 239 -0.38 0.82 -18.85
C GLN A 239 0.96 1.23 -19.44
N ALA A 240 2.07 0.66 -18.95
CA ALA A 240 3.40 0.89 -19.50
C ALA A 240 3.51 0.38 -20.95
N MET A 241 2.92 -0.78 -21.24
CA MET A 241 2.85 -1.30 -22.63
C MET A 241 2.06 -0.36 -23.54
N LYS A 242 0.92 0.17 -23.09
CA LYS A 242 0.16 1.16 -23.88
C LYS A 242 1.00 2.39 -24.21
N GLN A 243 1.74 2.93 -23.24
CA GLN A 243 2.62 4.07 -23.47
C GLN A 243 3.70 3.76 -24.53
N GLY A 244 4.34 2.59 -24.45
CA GLY A 244 5.28 2.14 -25.48
C GLY A 244 4.63 2.02 -26.86
N MET A 245 3.45 1.39 -26.93
CA MET A 245 2.69 1.27 -28.19
C MET A 245 2.34 2.64 -28.78
N MET A 246 1.92 3.60 -27.95
CA MET A 246 1.65 4.97 -28.42
C MET A 246 2.91 5.63 -29.00
N GLN A 247 4.07 5.47 -28.36
CA GLN A 247 5.34 6.02 -28.85
C GLN A 247 5.75 5.41 -30.19
N GLU A 248 5.51 4.13 -30.40
CA GLU A 248 5.88 3.46 -31.64
C GLU A 248 4.87 3.72 -32.77
N LEU A 249 3.58 3.55 -32.51
CA LEU A 249 2.54 3.59 -33.53
C LEU A 249 2.18 5.03 -33.95
N LEU A 250 2.06 5.96 -32.99
CA LEU A 250 1.66 7.35 -33.28
C LEU A 250 2.80 8.18 -33.89
N THR A 251 4.04 7.75 -33.71
CA THR A 251 5.19 8.40 -34.32
C THR A 251 5.57 7.79 -35.69
N GLY A 252 4.93 6.65 -36.05
CA GLY A 252 5.23 5.93 -37.28
C GLY A 252 6.54 5.15 -37.28
N LYS A 253 7.19 4.98 -36.11
CA LYS A 253 8.38 4.13 -35.96
C LYS A 253 8.07 2.68 -36.28
N THR A 254 6.94 2.22 -35.83
CA THR A 254 6.39 0.90 -36.13
C THR A 254 5.12 1.08 -36.95
N ARG A 255 5.00 0.37 -38.10
CA ARG A 255 3.85 0.42 -38.99
C ARG A 255 3.00 -0.84 -38.80
N LEU A 256 1.70 -0.65 -38.70
CA LEU A 256 0.77 -1.78 -38.70
C LEU A 256 0.51 -2.20 -40.16
N ILE A 257 0.96 -3.40 -40.51
CA ILE A 257 0.62 -4.02 -41.78
C ILE A 257 -0.82 -4.50 -41.69
N VAL A 258 -1.72 -3.81 -42.38
CA VAL A 258 -3.10 -4.28 -42.54
C VAL A 258 -3.12 -5.28 -43.68
N PRO A 259 -3.42 -6.58 -43.43
CA PRO A 259 -3.53 -7.54 -44.54
C PRO A 259 -4.52 -7.01 -45.57
N ASN A 260 -4.13 -7.00 -46.84
CA ASN A 260 -5.10 -6.83 -47.90
C ASN A 260 -5.96 -8.10 -47.89
N HIS A 261 -7.16 -8.03 -47.36
CA HIS A 261 -8.18 -9.04 -47.68
C HIS A 261 -8.51 -8.85 -49.15
N PRO A 262 -8.47 -9.94 -49.97
CA PRO A 262 -8.83 -9.92 -51.38
C PRO A 262 -10.30 -9.50 -51.57
#